data_b93387a2003b0f605e0b97922118b071
#
_entry.id   b93387a2003b0f605e0b97922118b071
#
_cell.length_a   1.000
_cell.length_b   1.000
_cell.length_c   1.000
_cell.angle_alpha   90.00
_cell.angle_beta   90.00
_cell.angle_gamma   90.00
#
_symmetry.space_group_name_H-M   'P 1'
#
loop_
_entity.id
_entity.type
_entity.pdbx_description
1 polymer ?
#
loop_
_entity_poly.entity_id
_entity_poly.type
_entity_poly.pdbx_seq_one_letter_code
_entity_poly.pdbx_strand_id
1 'polypeptide(L)'
;MVPIAAWPTAAMAYQVFFRGLGQFVWLAGGWLTCLLGCVVIKMIPWPESVASLLALLTVLVIAVGSAGVSVGWYRALLVEEASFAAIPFSVGFTELRYFLYQAAIALIVVAPVALLCLLLGWQPVWAAAFSFLKGGPVNGRALLLVAGGVALLLPLSVLSFRLASRLILALAAVAIDDAPGRLLREAWRHTRGNTRALFYGWLACIVPVALLWSASSVLLQHALGVLAQPIVELSAYLCYFVALGLTAGFFSCVFSQFAEASADAGVDA
;
A
#
# COMPACT_ATOMS: atom_id res chain seq x y z
N MET A 1 -12.12 1.13 25.56
CA MET A 1 -11.70 1.44 24.19
C MET A 1 -10.83 2.68 24.22
N VAL A 2 -9.63 2.60 23.67
CA VAL A 2 -8.71 3.73 23.59
C VAL A 2 -9.05 4.55 22.35
N PRO A 3 -9.35 5.86 22.48
CA PRO A 3 -9.60 6.71 21.33
C PRO A 3 -8.28 7.01 20.60
N ILE A 4 -8.23 6.73 19.30
CA ILE A 4 -7.07 7.05 18.46
C ILE A 4 -7.24 8.47 17.92
N ALA A 5 -6.22 9.30 18.09
CA ALA A 5 -6.15 10.63 17.50
C ALA A 5 -5.48 10.54 16.11
N ALA A 6 -6.27 10.58 15.02
CA ALA A 6 -5.80 10.34 13.66
C ALA A 6 -4.58 11.19 13.25
N TRP A 7 -4.67 12.51 13.41
CA TRP A 7 -3.63 13.46 13.01
C TRP A 7 -2.35 13.39 13.83
N PRO A 8 -2.40 13.37 15.18
CA PRO A 8 -1.21 13.17 15.99
C PRO A 8 -0.50 11.86 15.70
N THR A 9 -1.24 10.76 15.51
CA THR A 9 -0.67 9.45 15.18
C THR A 9 -0.03 9.46 13.78
N ALA A 10 -0.66 10.11 12.80
CA ALA A 10 -0.05 10.28 11.47
C ALA A 10 1.23 11.14 11.54
N ALA A 11 1.23 12.25 12.28
CA ALA A 11 2.42 13.08 12.48
C ALA A 11 3.55 12.29 13.15
N MET A 12 3.23 11.46 14.15
CA MET A 12 4.19 10.56 14.79
C MET A 12 4.76 9.54 13.80
N ALA A 13 3.94 8.97 12.91
CA ALA A 13 4.38 8.06 11.87
C ALA A 13 5.42 8.71 10.92
N TYR A 14 5.19 9.97 10.52
CA TYR A 14 6.17 10.73 9.75
C TYR A 14 7.47 10.95 10.51
N GLN A 15 7.40 11.33 11.79
CA GLN A 15 8.60 11.53 12.62
C GLN A 15 9.41 10.24 12.75
N VAL A 16 8.75 9.14 13.03
CA VAL A 16 9.37 7.81 13.14
C VAL A 16 10.01 7.41 11.81
N PHE A 17 9.30 7.59 10.69
CA PHE A 17 9.81 7.31 9.36
C PHE A 17 11.07 8.11 9.03
N PHE A 18 11.05 9.43 9.23
CA PHE A 18 12.21 10.28 8.92
C PHE A 18 13.40 10.05 9.88
N ARG A 19 13.15 9.74 11.15
CA ARG A 19 14.22 9.34 12.08
C ARG A 19 14.89 8.02 11.69
N GLY A 20 14.10 7.07 11.23
CA GLY A 20 14.57 5.75 10.78
C GLY A 20 14.88 5.65 9.29
N LEU A 21 14.94 6.79 8.56
CA LEU A 21 15.06 6.80 7.09
C LEU A 21 16.25 6.00 6.58
N GLY A 22 17.41 6.08 7.23
CA GLY A 22 18.61 5.32 6.85
C GLY A 22 18.38 3.81 6.90
N GLN A 23 17.72 3.32 7.94
CA GLN A 23 17.37 1.91 8.08
C GLN A 23 16.31 1.49 7.06
N PHE A 24 15.32 2.34 6.82
CA PHE A 24 14.30 2.09 5.80
C PHE A 24 14.93 2.01 4.40
N VAL A 25 15.82 2.93 4.05
CA VAL A 25 16.55 2.93 2.77
C VAL A 25 17.41 1.66 2.63
N TRP A 26 18.01 1.19 3.71
CA TRP A 26 18.73 -0.09 3.70
C TRP A 26 17.82 -1.27 3.39
N LEU A 27 16.64 -1.37 4.03
CA LEU A 27 15.67 -2.42 3.81
C LEU A 27 15.07 -2.38 2.38
N ALA A 28 14.72 -1.20 1.90
CA ALA A 28 14.08 -1.02 0.60
C ALA A 28 15.09 -1.01 -0.56
N GLY A 29 16.35 -0.62 -0.31
CA GLY A 29 17.36 -0.37 -1.33
C GLY A 29 17.66 -1.57 -2.20
N GLY A 30 17.77 -2.76 -1.62
CA GLY A 30 17.97 -4.00 -2.36
C GLY A 30 16.81 -4.29 -3.33
N TRP A 31 15.58 -4.15 -2.89
CA TRP A 31 14.38 -4.36 -3.71
C TRP A 31 14.24 -3.30 -4.80
N LEU A 32 14.55 -2.03 -4.48
CA LEU A 32 14.59 -0.96 -5.48
C LEU A 32 15.66 -1.21 -6.55
N THR A 33 16.80 -1.77 -6.19
CA THR A 33 17.84 -2.17 -7.15
C THR A 33 17.34 -3.29 -8.08
N CYS A 34 16.62 -4.28 -7.54
CA CYS A 34 15.99 -5.32 -8.38
C CYS A 34 14.96 -4.73 -9.34
N LEU A 35 14.14 -3.79 -8.87
CA LEU A 35 13.14 -3.12 -9.71
C LEU A 35 13.78 -2.23 -10.76
N LEU A 36 14.87 -1.54 -10.45
CA LEU A 36 15.66 -0.82 -11.43
C LEU A 36 16.16 -1.75 -12.52
N GLY A 37 16.67 -2.95 -12.17
CA GLY A 37 17.04 -3.99 -13.13
C GLY A 37 15.87 -4.39 -14.02
N CYS A 38 14.68 -4.59 -13.44
CA CYS A 38 13.46 -4.89 -14.23
C CYS A 38 13.11 -3.77 -15.22
N VAL A 39 13.21 -2.50 -14.80
CA VAL A 39 12.94 -1.34 -15.66
C VAL A 39 13.93 -1.29 -16.81
N VAL A 40 15.24 -1.45 -16.55
CA VAL A 40 16.28 -1.45 -17.58
C VAL A 40 16.07 -2.58 -18.60
N ILE A 41 15.75 -3.80 -18.14
CA ILE A 41 15.48 -4.94 -19.01
C ILE A 41 14.25 -4.69 -19.90
N LYS A 42 13.20 -4.06 -19.37
CA LYS A 42 11.99 -3.69 -20.14
C LYS A 42 12.25 -2.64 -21.22
N MET A 43 13.32 -1.88 -21.15
CA MET A 43 13.68 -0.92 -22.22
C MET A 43 14.14 -1.61 -23.51
N ILE A 44 14.51 -2.89 -23.44
CA ILE A 44 14.87 -3.68 -24.60
C ILE A 44 13.57 -4.13 -25.30
N PRO A 45 13.46 -4.00 -26.63
CA PRO A 45 12.28 -4.44 -27.38
C PRO A 45 12.18 -5.97 -27.39
N TRP A 46 11.39 -6.53 -26.50
CA TRP A 46 11.14 -7.96 -26.39
C TRP A 46 9.89 -8.37 -27.16
N PRO A 47 9.80 -9.64 -27.64
CA PRO A 47 8.54 -10.22 -28.07
C PRO A 47 7.46 -10.13 -26.99
N GLU A 48 6.17 -10.02 -27.38
CA GLU A 48 5.05 -9.82 -26.42
C GLU A 48 4.99 -10.87 -25.30
N SER A 49 5.32 -12.13 -25.61
CA SER A 49 5.37 -13.20 -24.61
C SER A 49 6.42 -12.96 -23.53
N VAL A 50 7.61 -12.47 -23.92
CA VAL A 50 8.70 -12.16 -23.00
C VAL A 50 8.37 -10.88 -22.21
N ALA A 51 7.80 -9.87 -22.86
CA ALA A 51 7.35 -8.64 -22.20
C ALA A 51 6.30 -8.92 -21.11
N SER A 52 5.35 -9.82 -21.38
CA SER A 52 4.34 -10.26 -20.42
C SER A 52 4.97 -11.01 -19.24
N LEU A 53 5.95 -11.86 -19.47
CA LEU A 53 6.69 -12.57 -18.43
C LEU A 53 7.48 -11.58 -17.54
N LEU A 54 8.14 -10.59 -18.15
CA LEU A 54 8.86 -9.54 -17.41
C LEU A 54 7.92 -8.67 -16.58
N ALA A 55 6.71 -8.38 -17.07
CA ALA A 55 5.69 -7.69 -16.32
C ALA A 55 5.26 -8.51 -15.07
N LEU A 56 5.00 -9.80 -15.24
CA LEU A 56 4.67 -10.71 -14.15
C LEU A 56 5.81 -10.81 -13.13
N LEU A 57 7.06 -10.93 -13.58
CA LEU A 57 8.23 -10.94 -12.70
C LEU A 57 8.33 -9.64 -11.89
N THR A 58 8.09 -8.49 -12.52
CA THR A 58 8.09 -7.19 -11.82
C THR A 58 7.02 -7.15 -10.72
N VAL A 59 5.81 -7.62 -11.01
CA VAL A 59 4.74 -7.72 -10.01
C VAL A 59 5.14 -8.64 -8.85
N LEU A 60 5.77 -9.76 -9.14
CA LEU A 60 6.25 -10.69 -8.11
C LEU A 60 7.34 -10.05 -7.24
N VAL A 61 8.30 -9.35 -7.83
CA VAL A 61 9.35 -8.62 -7.10
C VAL A 61 8.74 -7.55 -6.19
N ILE A 62 7.74 -6.80 -6.67
CA ILE A 62 7.02 -5.81 -5.85
C ILE A 62 6.30 -6.50 -4.69
N ALA A 63 5.61 -7.58 -4.96
CA ALA A 63 4.79 -8.29 -3.96
C ALA A 63 5.67 -8.90 -2.85
N VAL A 64 6.75 -9.60 -3.20
CA VAL A 64 7.69 -10.20 -2.24
C VAL A 64 8.49 -9.10 -1.53
N GLY A 65 8.96 -8.10 -2.27
CA GLY A 65 9.69 -6.96 -1.73
C GLY A 65 8.87 -6.15 -0.72
N SER A 66 7.57 -5.95 -1.00
CA SER A 66 6.69 -5.26 -0.06
C SER A 66 6.53 -6.01 1.25
N ALA A 67 6.43 -7.34 1.21
CA ALA A 67 6.37 -8.16 2.41
C ALA A 67 7.67 -8.10 3.21
N GLY A 68 8.82 -8.27 2.54
CA GLY A 68 10.13 -8.23 3.20
C GLY A 68 10.43 -6.87 3.85
N VAL A 69 10.21 -5.78 3.11
CA VAL A 69 10.41 -4.41 3.63
C VAL A 69 9.44 -4.12 4.79
N SER A 70 8.16 -4.52 4.67
CA SER A 70 7.19 -4.28 5.74
C SER A 70 7.52 -5.04 7.00
N VAL A 71 7.84 -6.33 6.92
CA VAL A 71 8.21 -7.14 8.09
C VAL A 71 9.45 -6.57 8.75
N GLY A 72 10.52 -6.29 7.98
CA GLY A 72 11.73 -5.67 8.50
C GLY A 72 11.46 -4.33 9.18
N TRP A 73 10.59 -3.51 8.59
CA TRP A 73 10.26 -2.20 9.14
C TRP A 73 9.38 -2.29 10.39
N TYR A 74 8.36 -3.17 10.42
CA TYR A 74 7.56 -3.40 11.64
C TYR A 74 8.44 -3.91 12.78
N ARG A 75 9.35 -4.84 12.51
CA ARG A 75 10.29 -5.35 13.53
C ARG A 75 11.21 -4.25 14.04
N ALA A 76 11.74 -3.41 13.15
CA ALA A 76 12.59 -2.28 13.53
C ALA A 76 11.86 -1.26 14.43
N LEU A 77 10.54 -1.14 14.30
CA LEU A 77 9.73 -0.18 15.06
C LEU A 77 9.13 -0.75 16.35
N LEU A 78 8.86 -2.05 16.40
CA LEU A 78 8.11 -2.67 17.49
C LEU A 78 8.97 -3.59 18.38
N VAL A 79 10.13 -4.05 17.88
CA VAL A 79 11.01 -4.97 18.61
C VAL A 79 12.32 -4.26 18.90
N GLU A 80 12.54 -3.88 20.16
CA GLU A 80 13.73 -3.12 20.58
C GLU A 80 15.07 -3.84 20.30
N GLU A 81 15.06 -5.18 20.30
CA GLU A 81 16.25 -6.03 20.05
C GLU A 81 16.51 -6.32 18.56
N ALA A 82 15.64 -5.88 17.66
CA ALA A 82 15.83 -6.04 16.22
C ALA A 82 16.97 -5.14 15.75
N SER A 83 18.18 -5.43 16.29
CA SER A 83 19.42 -4.84 15.80
C SER A 83 19.56 -5.09 14.30
N PHE A 84 20.21 -4.19 13.62
CA PHE A 84 20.51 -4.00 12.20
C PHE A 84 20.88 -5.24 11.34
N ALA A 85 20.68 -6.44 11.83
CA ALA A 85 20.90 -7.70 11.12
C ALA A 85 19.77 -8.10 10.17
N ALA A 86 18.76 -7.24 9.93
CA ALA A 86 17.77 -7.49 8.91
C ALA A 86 18.45 -7.47 7.53
N ILE A 87 18.75 -8.67 7.03
CA ILE A 87 19.29 -8.88 5.69
C ILE A 87 18.25 -8.34 4.70
N PRO A 88 18.61 -7.42 3.77
CA PRO A 88 17.65 -6.76 2.88
C PRO A 88 16.86 -7.71 1.97
N PHE A 89 17.25 -8.97 1.90
CA PHE A 89 16.59 -10.01 1.12
C PHE A 89 16.15 -11.22 1.97
N SER A 90 15.90 -11.04 3.28
CA SER A 90 15.36 -12.14 4.06
C SER A 90 13.97 -12.51 3.56
N VAL A 91 13.85 -13.70 2.99
CA VAL A 91 12.58 -14.34 2.67
C VAL A 91 12.47 -15.54 3.59
N GLY A 92 11.91 -15.33 4.76
CA GLY A 92 11.67 -16.36 5.75
C GLY A 92 10.21 -16.77 5.83
N PHE A 93 9.89 -17.61 6.80
CA PHE A 93 8.53 -18.06 7.04
C PHE A 93 7.60 -16.93 7.49
N THR A 94 8.11 -15.93 8.23
CA THR A 94 7.34 -14.76 8.66
C THR A 94 6.97 -13.88 7.49
N GLU A 95 7.90 -13.62 6.55
CA GLU A 95 7.63 -12.83 5.34
C GLU A 95 6.62 -13.54 4.43
N LEU A 96 6.72 -14.87 4.28
CA LEU A 96 5.73 -15.65 3.55
C LEU A 96 4.35 -15.56 4.22
N ARG A 97 4.29 -15.72 5.53
CA ARG A 97 3.05 -15.60 6.29
C ARG A 97 2.45 -14.19 6.19
N TYR A 98 3.29 -13.16 6.31
CA TYR A 98 2.90 -11.77 6.11
C TYR A 98 2.33 -11.56 4.71
N PHE A 99 3.01 -12.06 3.68
CA PHE A 99 2.54 -11.99 2.29
C PHE A 99 1.17 -12.65 2.12
N LEU A 100 0.93 -13.81 2.69
CA LEU A 100 -0.37 -14.50 2.61
C LEU A 100 -1.49 -13.69 3.29
N TYR A 101 -1.22 -13.09 4.47
CA TYR A 101 -2.19 -12.21 5.12
C TYR A 101 -2.43 -10.93 4.30
N GLN A 102 -1.39 -10.33 3.74
CA GLN A 102 -1.50 -9.17 2.85
C GLN A 102 -2.33 -9.51 1.61
N ALA A 103 -2.08 -10.65 0.98
CA ALA A 103 -2.86 -11.14 -0.17
C ALA A 103 -4.33 -11.39 0.19
N ALA A 104 -4.61 -11.99 1.35
CA ALA A 104 -5.96 -12.20 1.84
C ALA A 104 -6.70 -10.87 2.09
N ILE A 105 -6.04 -9.89 2.72
CA ILE A 105 -6.61 -8.55 2.92
C ILE A 105 -6.85 -7.87 1.56
N ALA A 106 -5.89 -7.93 0.65
CA ALA A 106 -6.03 -7.38 -0.70
C ALA A 106 -7.21 -8.01 -1.45
N LEU A 107 -7.37 -9.33 -1.36
CA LEU A 107 -8.51 -10.03 -1.96
C LEU A 107 -9.83 -9.54 -1.37
N ILE A 108 -9.96 -9.45 -0.05
CA ILE A 108 -11.18 -8.98 0.63
C ILE A 108 -11.53 -7.54 0.21
N VAL A 109 -10.51 -6.69 0.03
CA VAL A 109 -10.67 -5.26 -0.30
C VAL A 109 -10.93 -5.04 -1.78
N VAL A 110 -10.20 -5.75 -2.64
CA VAL A 110 -10.23 -5.54 -4.11
C VAL A 110 -11.35 -6.33 -4.77
N ALA A 111 -11.69 -7.53 -4.27
CA ALA A 111 -12.68 -8.40 -4.92
C ALA A 111 -14.05 -7.72 -5.13
N PRO A 112 -14.64 -6.97 -4.18
CA PRO A 112 -15.91 -6.30 -4.40
C PRO A 112 -15.84 -5.24 -5.51
N VAL A 113 -14.73 -4.49 -5.57
CA VAL A 113 -14.50 -3.48 -6.61
C VAL A 113 -14.29 -4.14 -7.96
N ALA A 114 -13.46 -5.18 -8.03
CA ALA A 114 -13.21 -5.94 -9.25
C ALA A 114 -14.48 -6.61 -9.78
N LEU A 115 -15.28 -7.20 -8.89
CA LEU A 115 -16.56 -7.81 -9.26
C LEU A 115 -17.52 -6.77 -9.83
N LEU A 116 -17.64 -5.61 -9.21
CA LEU A 116 -18.47 -4.52 -9.74
C LEU A 116 -17.97 -4.03 -11.10
N CYS A 117 -16.66 -3.88 -11.28
CA CYS A 117 -16.06 -3.53 -12.56
C CYS A 117 -16.37 -4.55 -13.65
N LEU A 118 -16.33 -5.85 -13.32
CA LEU A 118 -16.70 -6.92 -14.26
C LEU A 118 -18.19 -6.89 -14.61
N LEU A 119 -19.06 -6.68 -13.62
CA LEU A 119 -20.52 -6.63 -13.82
C LEU A 119 -20.97 -5.40 -14.64
N LEU A 120 -20.32 -4.27 -14.45
CA LEU A 120 -20.62 -3.03 -15.19
C LEU A 120 -20.07 -3.01 -16.62
N GLY A 121 -19.27 -4.01 -17.01
CA GLY A 121 -18.58 -3.98 -18.30
C GLY A 121 -17.57 -2.84 -18.34
N TRP A 122 -16.45 -3.00 -17.68
CA TRP A 122 -15.38 -2.00 -17.50
C TRP A 122 -14.95 -1.24 -18.77
N GLN A 123 -14.94 -1.91 -19.94
CA GLN A 123 -14.46 -1.31 -21.20
C GLN A 123 -15.24 -0.04 -21.64
N PRO A 124 -16.59 -0.02 -21.68
CA PRO A 124 -17.31 1.18 -22.13
C PRO A 124 -17.18 2.37 -21.16
N VAL A 125 -17.10 2.10 -19.85
CA VAL A 125 -16.90 3.17 -18.85
C VAL A 125 -15.51 3.79 -19.00
N TRP A 126 -14.48 2.96 -19.20
CA TRP A 126 -13.11 3.43 -19.37
C TRP A 126 -12.90 4.14 -20.70
N ALA A 127 -13.44 3.62 -21.77
CA ALA A 127 -13.41 4.27 -23.08
C ALA A 127 -14.10 5.66 -23.04
N ALA A 128 -15.24 5.76 -22.36
CA ALA A 128 -15.95 7.01 -22.18
C ALA A 128 -15.16 8.03 -21.32
N ALA A 129 -14.56 7.58 -20.21
CA ALA A 129 -13.71 8.41 -19.36
C ALA A 129 -12.46 8.91 -20.11
N PHE A 130 -11.79 8.05 -20.87
CA PHE A 130 -10.64 8.42 -21.69
C PHE A 130 -10.99 9.40 -22.81
N SER A 131 -12.13 9.21 -23.49
CA SER A 131 -12.64 10.15 -24.51
C SER A 131 -12.89 11.53 -23.90
N PHE A 132 -13.52 11.57 -22.72
CA PHE A 132 -13.75 12.81 -21.98
C PHE A 132 -12.44 13.52 -21.61
N LEU A 133 -11.45 12.81 -21.05
CA LEU A 133 -10.16 13.38 -20.67
C LEU A 133 -9.33 13.90 -21.84
N LYS A 134 -9.54 13.34 -23.03
CA LYS A 134 -8.87 13.79 -24.27
C LYS A 134 -9.61 14.92 -25.00
N GLY A 135 -10.69 15.46 -24.41
CA GLY A 135 -11.49 16.52 -25.04
C GLY A 135 -12.32 16.05 -26.22
N GLY A 136 -12.58 14.75 -26.33
CA GLY A 136 -13.43 14.17 -27.36
C GLY A 136 -14.92 14.58 -27.19
N PRO A 137 -15.76 14.40 -28.23
CA PRO A 137 -17.17 14.78 -28.19
C PRO A 137 -17.89 13.98 -27.08
N VAL A 138 -18.45 14.71 -26.11
CA VAL A 138 -19.15 14.11 -24.97
C VAL A 138 -20.54 13.70 -25.41
N ASN A 139 -20.73 12.41 -25.65
CA ASN A 139 -22.08 11.87 -25.88
C ASN A 139 -22.79 11.75 -24.51
N GLY A 140 -24.04 12.14 -24.41
CA GLY A 140 -24.83 12.09 -23.16
C GLY A 140 -24.85 10.68 -22.52
N ARG A 141 -24.84 9.62 -23.34
CA ARG A 141 -24.68 8.23 -22.83
C ARG A 141 -23.32 7.98 -22.17
N ALA A 142 -22.23 8.50 -22.74
CA ALA A 142 -20.91 8.38 -22.18
C ALA A 142 -20.80 9.10 -20.83
N LEU A 143 -21.38 10.28 -20.71
CA LEU A 143 -21.44 11.03 -19.46
C LEU A 143 -22.21 10.28 -18.38
N LEU A 144 -23.36 9.70 -18.70
CA LEU A 144 -24.17 8.89 -17.77
C LEU A 144 -23.43 7.64 -17.32
N LEU A 145 -22.70 6.95 -18.22
CA LEU A 145 -21.88 5.79 -17.86
C LEU A 145 -20.74 6.15 -16.91
N VAL A 146 -20.03 7.25 -17.19
CA VAL A 146 -18.93 7.73 -16.31
C VAL A 146 -19.50 8.18 -14.97
N ALA A 147 -20.55 8.99 -14.95
CA ALA A 147 -21.18 9.46 -13.72
C ALA A 147 -21.73 8.30 -12.87
N GLY A 148 -22.43 7.35 -13.50
CA GLY A 148 -22.94 6.15 -12.85
C GLY A 148 -21.82 5.25 -12.32
N GLY A 149 -20.77 5.05 -13.11
CA GLY A 149 -19.58 4.31 -12.68
C GLY A 149 -18.90 4.95 -11.47
N VAL A 150 -18.67 6.26 -11.50
CA VAL A 150 -18.08 7.00 -10.38
C VAL A 150 -19.00 6.95 -9.15
N ALA A 151 -20.33 7.14 -9.32
CA ALA A 151 -21.29 7.11 -8.23
C ALA A 151 -21.33 5.76 -7.50
N LEU A 152 -21.06 4.65 -8.19
CA LEU A 152 -21.03 3.31 -7.61
C LEU A 152 -19.62 2.93 -7.08
N LEU A 153 -18.57 3.21 -7.85
CA LEU A 153 -17.21 2.81 -7.51
C LEU A 153 -16.63 3.63 -6.35
N LEU A 154 -16.96 4.92 -6.24
CA LEU A 154 -16.41 5.78 -5.19
C LEU A 154 -16.86 5.36 -3.79
N PRO A 155 -18.17 5.15 -3.47
CA PRO A 155 -18.58 4.64 -2.16
C PRO A 155 -18.00 3.26 -1.85
N LEU A 156 -17.95 2.37 -2.84
CA LEU A 156 -17.40 1.04 -2.67
C LEU A 156 -15.90 1.08 -2.37
N SER A 157 -15.15 1.93 -3.06
CA SER A 157 -13.73 2.15 -2.79
C SER A 157 -13.50 2.70 -1.39
N VAL A 158 -14.29 3.71 -0.96
CA VAL A 158 -14.22 4.24 0.40
C VAL A 158 -14.51 3.16 1.44
N LEU A 159 -15.51 2.31 1.20
CA LEU A 159 -15.84 1.20 2.08
C LEU A 159 -14.70 0.18 2.14
N SER A 160 -14.13 -0.19 0.99
CA SER A 160 -12.99 -1.09 0.87
C SER A 160 -11.75 -0.56 1.60
N PHE A 161 -11.44 0.73 1.45
CA PHE A 161 -10.35 1.37 2.19
C PHE A 161 -10.59 1.40 3.70
N ARG A 162 -11.83 1.65 4.15
CA ARG A 162 -12.19 1.57 5.57
C ARG A 162 -12.03 0.16 6.12
N LEU A 163 -12.38 -0.85 5.33
CA LEU A 163 -12.20 -2.24 5.69
C LEU A 163 -10.71 -2.57 5.78
N ALA A 164 -9.92 -2.18 4.77
CA ALA A 164 -8.48 -2.34 4.75
C ALA A 164 -7.82 -1.72 5.98
N SER A 165 -8.15 -0.47 6.33
CA SER A 165 -7.56 0.23 7.47
C SER A 165 -7.76 -0.48 8.81
N ARG A 166 -8.80 -1.31 8.95
CA ARG A 166 -9.01 -2.15 10.13
C ARG A 166 -8.20 -3.45 10.11
N LEU A 167 -8.06 -4.04 8.93
CA LEU A 167 -7.41 -5.35 8.78
C LEU A 167 -5.87 -5.24 8.72
N ILE A 168 -5.33 -4.11 8.24
CA ILE A 168 -3.88 -3.88 8.15
C ILE A 168 -3.22 -3.97 9.53
N LEU A 169 -3.91 -3.64 10.62
CA LEU A 169 -3.37 -3.80 11.97
C LEU A 169 -2.93 -5.24 12.28
N ALA A 170 -3.60 -6.24 11.68
CA ALA A 170 -3.20 -7.64 11.83
C ALA A 170 -1.81 -7.91 11.23
N LEU A 171 -1.38 -7.12 10.23
CA LEU A 171 -0.06 -7.28 9.62
C LEU A 171 1.07 -6.89 10.56
N ALA A 172 0.85 -5.90 11.45
CA ALA A 172 1.82 -5.55 12.49
C ALA A 172 2.07 -6.73 13.43
N ALA A 173 1.00 -7.37 13.92
CA ALA A 173 1.10 -8.55 14.77
C ALA A 173 1.78 -9.75 14.05
N VAL A 174 1.45 -9.98 12.78
CA VAL A 174 2.11 -11.03 11.97
C VAL A 174 3.61 -10.78 11.85
N ALA A 175 4.03 -9.52 11.67
CA ALA A 175 5.42 -9.16 11.47
C ALA A 175 6.31 -9.41 12.70
N ILE A 176 5.74 -9.27 13.91
CA ILE A 176 6.45 -9.50 15.18
C ILE A 176 6.28 -10.95 15.71
N ASP A 177 5.68 -11.82 14.91
CA ASP A 177 5.45 -13.25 15.26
C ASP A 177 4.49 -13.47 16.45
N ASP A 178 3.62 -12.50 16.70
CA ASP A 178 2.57 -12.63 17.70
C ASP A 178 1.55 -13.71 17.30
N ALA A 179 1.01 -14.42 18.28
CA ALA A 179 0.31 -15.71 18.22
C ALA A 179 -0.57 -15.98 16.98
N PRO A 180 -0.44 -17.14 16.34
CA PRO A 180 -1.18 -17.47 15.13
C PRO A 180 -2.64 -17.84 15.43
N GLY A 181 -3.54 -17.46 14.54
CA GLY A 181 -4.84 -18.13 14.37
C GLY A 181 -6.08 -17.23 14.42
N ARG A 182 -6.05 -16.07 15.10
CA ARG A 182 -7.23 -15.21 15.21
C ARG A 182 -6.96 -13.73 14.90
N LEU A 183 -5.78 -13.43 14.33
CA LEU A 183 -5.27 -12.06 14.15
C LEU A 183 -6.23 -11.12 13.42
N LEU A 184 -6.87 -11.56 12.34
CA LEU A 184 -7.85 -10.74 11.61
C LEU A 184 -9.09 -10.43 12.46
N ARG A 185 -9.56 -11.41 13.25
CA ARG A 185 -10.72 -11.24 14.14
C ARG A 185 -10.38 -10.32 15.32
N GLU A 186 -9.19 -10.44 15.85
CA GLU A 186 -8.68 -9.59 16.95
C GLU A 186 -8.45 -8.18 16.48
N ALA A 187 -7.76 -7.97 15.35
CA ALA A 187 -7.61 -6.66 14.73
C ALA A 187 -8.98 -6.00 14.47
N TRP A 188 -9.96 -6.77 14.00
CA TRP A 188 -11.32 -6.29 13.82
C TRP A 188 -11.98 -5.86 15.12
N ARG A 189 -11.77 -6.61 16.22
CA ARG A 189 -12.31 -6.30 17.53
C ARG A 189 -11.66 -5.05 18.15
N HIS A 190 -10.32 -4.98 18.10
CA HIS A 190 -9.55 -3.87 18.66
C HIS A 190 -9.80 -2.54 17.95
N THR A 191 -10.01 -2.59 16.63
CA THR A 191 -10.28 -1.40 15.81
C THR A 191 -11.74 -0.93 15.85
N ARG A 192 -12.63 -1.66 16.56
CA ARG A 192 -14.03 -1.28 16.69
C ARG A 192 -14.15 0.08 17.38
N GLY A 193 -14.89 1.01 16.76
CA GLY A 193 -15.02 2.39 17.23
C GLY A 193 -13.99 3.38 16.68
N ASN A 194 -12.80 2.92 16.28
CA ASN A 194 -11.72 3.77 15.75
C ASN A 194 -11.61 3.79 14.23
N THR A 195 -12.56 3.20 13.49
CA THR A 195 -12.49 3.04 12.03
C THR A 195 -12.26 4.36 11.29
N ARG A 196 -12.90 5.45 11.72
CA ARG A 196 -12.71 6.77 11.10
C ARG A 196 -11.31 7.31 11.34
N ALA A 197 -10.81 7.21 12.56
CA ALA A 197 -9.47 7.68 12.92
C ALA A 197 -8.39 6.90 12.16
N LEU A 198 -8.51 5.59 12.09
CA LEU A 198 -7.61 4.73 11.30
C LEU A 198 -7.64 5.09 9.82
N PHE A 199 -8.82 5.27 9.24
CA PHE A 199 -8.99 5.62 7.85
C PHE A 199 -8.35 6.98 7.51
N TYR A 200 -8.68 8.04 8.26
CA TYR A 200 -8.14 9.37 8.00
C TYR A 200 -6.65 9.47 8.31
N GLY A 201 -6.17 8.83 9.38
CA GLY A 201 -4.75 8.80 9.70
C GLY A 201 -3.94 8.08 8.63
N TRP A 202 -4.43 6.95 8.12
CA TRP A 202 -3.80 6.23 7.02
C TRP A 202 -3.82 7.04 5.72
N LEU A 203 -4.94 7.68 5.37
CA LEU A 203 -5.02 8.59 4.21
C LEU A 203 -4.02 9.74 4.33
N ALA A 204 -3.85 10.32 5.53
CA ALA A 204 -2.86 11.36 5.77
C ALA A 204 -1.42 10.91 5.48
N CYS A 205 -1.12 9.62 5.63
CA CYS A 205 0.17 9.05 5.26
C CYS A 205 0.33 8.83 3.75
N ILE A 206 -0.72 8.36 3.06
CA ILE A 206 -0.61 7.94 1.64
C ILE A 206 -0.85 9.11 0.68
N VAL A 207 -1.84 9.96 0.95
CA VAL A 207 -2.28 11.00 -0.01
C VAL A 207 -1.16 11.98 -0.38
N PRO A 208 -0.34 12.51 0.55
CA PRO A 208 0.75 13.39 0.19
C PRO A 208 1.76 12.74 -0.76
N VAL A 209 2.10 11.46 -0.52
CA VAL A 209 3.02 10.71 -1.39
C VAL A 209 2.42 10.50 -2.78
N ALA A 210 1.13 10.14 -2.86
CA ALA A 210 0.43 9.96 -4.12
C ALA A 210 0.34 11.26 -4.92
N LEU A 211 0.07 12.39 -4.25
CA LEU A 211 0.04 13.72 -4.89
C LEU A 211 1.43 14.14 -5.40
N LEU A 212 2.47 13.93 -4.61
CA LEU A 212 3.85 14.21 -5.02
C LEU A 212 4.25 13.36 -6.23
N TRP A 213 3.92 12.07 -6.22
CA TRP A 213 4.18 11.20 -7.37
C TRP A 213 3.39 11.64 -8.61
N SER A 214 2.11 11.95 -8.47
CA SER A 214 1.27 12.40 -9.59
C SER A 214 1.80 13.70 -10.21
N ALA A 215 2.14 14.67 -9.37
CA ALA A 215 2.70 15.95 -9.83
C ALA A 215 4.07 15.74 -10.53
N SER A 216 4.97 14.96 -9.91
CA SER A 216 6.28 14.68 -10.50
C SER A 216 6.18 13.89 -11.81
N SER A 217 5.26 12.94 -11.92
CA SER A 217 5.06 12.16 -13.15
C SER A 217 4.59 13.01 -14.31
N VAL A 218 3.66 13.94 -14.07
CA VAL A 218 3.20 14.90 -15.09
C VAL A 218 4.34 15.81 -15.54
N LEU A 219 5.10 16.36 -14.59
CA LEU A 219 6.25 17.22 -14.90
C LEU A 219 7.33 16.50 -15.69
N LEU A 220 7.67 15.26 -15.30
CA LEU A 220 8.64 14.44 -16.02
C LEU A 220 8.19 14.11 -17.44
N GLN A 221 6.92 13.74 -17.64
CA GLN A 221 6.36 13.47 -18.95
C GLN A 221 6.42 14.69 -19.88
N HIS A 222 6.12 15.88 -19.34
CA HIS A 222 6.24 17.12 -20.11
C HIS A 222 7.68 17.50 -20.43
N ALA A 223 8.62 17.29 -19.51
CA ALA A 223 10.01 17.68 -19.68
C ALA A 223 10.81 16.73 -20.59
N LEU A 224 10.58 15.41 -20.48
CA LEU A 224 11.41 14.37 -21.09
C LEU A 224 10.70 13.59 -22.20
N GLY A 225 9.40 13.78 -22.39
CA GLY A 225 8.62 13.07 -23.41
C GLY A 225 8.71 11.54 -23.27
N VAL A 226 9.08 10.86 -24.36
CA VAL A 226 9.17 9.39 -24.38
C VAL A 226 10.20 8.82 -23.42
N LEU A 227 11.29 9.56 -23.15
CA LEU A 227 12.34 9.15 -22.20
C LEU A 227 11.88 9.21 -20.73
N ALA A 228 10.75 9.84 -20.45
CA ALA A 228 10.21 9.92 -19.10
C ALA A 228 9.72 8.57 -18.57
N GLN A 229 9.26 7.66 -19.43
CA GLN A 229 8.59 6.44 -19.03
C GLN A 229 9.36 5.58 -18.00
N PRO A 230 10.65 5.23 -18.22
CA PRO A 230 11.40 4.46 -17.23
C PRO A 230 11.63 5.22 -15.91
N ILE A 231 11.81 6.54 -15.99
CA ILE A 231 12.00 7.39 -14.80
C ILE A 231 10.71 7.49 -13.99
N VAL A 232 9.57 7.64 -14.67
CA VAL A 232 8.23 7.66 -14.04
C VAL A 232 7.95 6.31 -13.38
N GLU A 233 8.26 5.19 -14.04
CA GLU A 233 8.09 3.85 -13.46
C GLU A 233 8.96 3.67 -12.21
N LEU A 234 10.22 4.06 -12.24
CA LEU A 234 11.13 3.99 -11.09
C LEU A 234 10.65 4.89 -9.94
N SER A 235 10.21 6.11 -10.25
CA SER A 235 9.65 7.04 -9.25
C SER A 235 8.37 6.49 -8.62
N ALA A 236 7.55 5.75 -9.37
CA ALA A 236 6.39 5.07 -8.84
C ALA A 236 6.76 4.00 -7.80
N TYR A 237 7.79 3.20 -8.07
CA TYR A 237 8.27 2.21 -7.10
C TYR A 237 8.84 2.86 -5.84
N LEU A 238 9.61 3.94 -5.99
CA LEU A 238 10.13 4.69 -4.85
C LEU A 238 8.99 5.23 -3.97
N CYS A 239 8.01 5.90 -4.59
CA CYS A 239 6.85 6.43 -3.87
C CYS A 239 6.01 5.32 -3.24
N TYR A 240 5.88 4.17 -3.91
CA TYR A 240 5.21 3.00 -3.35
C TYR A 240 5.88 2.52 -2.06
N PHE A 241 7.21 2.36 -2.04
CA PHE A 241 7.93 1.95 -0.82
C PHE A 241 7.86 3.01 0.28
N VAL A 242 7.94 4.29 -0.06
CA VAL A 242 7.74 5.39 0.92
C VAL A 242 6.34 5.32 1.54
N ALA A 243 5.30 5.16 0.73
CA ALA A 243 3.93 5.00 1.22
C ALA A 243 3.77 3.75 2.09
N LEU A 244 4.45 2.66 1.74
CA LEU A 244 4.48 1.42 2.51
C LEU A 244 5.14 1.65 3.89
N GLY A 245 6.29 2.33 3.93
CA GLY A 245 7.01 2.65 5.17
C GLY A 245 6.21 3.56 6.09
N LEU A 246 5.56 4.58 5.54
CA LEU A 246 4.67 5.46 6.30
C LEU A 246 3.44 4.71 6.82
N THR A 247 2.86 3.83 5.99
CA THR A 247 1.73 2.97 6.39
C THR A 247 2.12 2.07 7.57
N ALA A 248 3.24 1.38 7.45
CA ALA A 248 3.73 0.51 8.52
C ALA A 248 4.07 1.31 9.78
N GLY A 249 4.68 2.50 9.64
CA GLY A 249 4.93 3.42 10.76
C GLY A 249 3.64 3.84 11.46
N PHE A 250 2.61 4.20 10.71
CA PHE A 250 1.30 4.56 11.27
C PHE A 250 0.67 3.41 12.07
N PHE A 251 0.63 2.21 11.48
CA PHE A 251 0.04 1.06 12.16
C PHE A 251 0.90 0.52 13.30
N SER A 252 2.22 0.73 13.29
CA SER A 252 3.09 0.48 14.45
C SER A 252 2.73 1.39 15.63
N CYS A 253 2.57 2.70 15.38
CA CYS A 253 2.14 3.64 16.43
C CYS A 253 0.75 3.30 17.00
N VAL A 254 -0.18 2.86 16.12
CA VAL A 254 -1.51 2.40 16.56
C VAL A 254 -1.41 1.14 17.40
N PHE A 255 -0.58 0.18 16.97
CA PHE A 255 -0.38 -1.09 17.68
C PHE A 255 0.19 -0.87 19.07
N SER A 256 1.22 -0.01 19.22
CA SER A 256 1.80 0.34 20.52
C SER A 256 0.78 0.97 21.46
N GLN A 257 -0.07 1.89 20.97
CA GLN A 257 -1.15 2.50 21.78
C GLN A 257 -2.14 1.46 22.31
N PHE A 258 -2.46 0.43 21.52
CA PHE A 258 -3.33 -0.65 21.99
C PHE A 258 -2.63 -1.58 22.98
N ALA A 259 -1.35 -1.87 22.81
CA ALA A 259 -0.55 -2.69 23.72
C ALA A 259 -0.42 -2.03 25.08
N GLU A 260 -0.06 -0.73 25.14
CA GLU A 260 0.03 0.06 26.36
C GLU A 260 -1.30 0.08 27.12
N ALA A 261 -2.41 0.34 26.43
CA ALA A 261 -3.73 0.38 27.03
C ALA A 261 -4.22 -0.99 27.56
N SER A 262 -3.75 -2.08 26.98
CA SER A 262 -4.06 -3.43 27.47
C SER A 262 -3.26 -3.76 28.72
N ALA A 263 -2.00 -3.32 28.80
CA ALA A 263 -1.17 -3.44 30.00
C ALA A 263 -1.73 -2.66 31.19
N ASP A 264 -2.18 -1.41 30.97
CA ASP A 264 -2.78 -0.55 31.99
C ASP A 264 -4.12 -1.11 32.49
N ALA A 265 -4.85 -1.85 31.67
CA ALA A 265 -6.13 -2.47 32.08
C ALA A 265 -5.94 -3.77 32.89
N GLY A 266 -4.69 -4.23 33.13
CA GLY A 266 -4.39 -5.46 33.88
C GLY A 266 -4.88 -6.73 33.19
N VAL A 267 -5.13 -6.66 31.89
CA VAL A 267 -5.51 -7.80 31.06
C VAL A 267 -4.22 -8.32 30.43
N ASP A 268 -3.69 -9.42 30.96
CA ASP A 268 -2.59 -10.13 30.34
C ASP A 268 -2.93 -10.42 28.87
N ALA A 269 -2.09 -9.88 27.98
CA ALA A 269 -2.27 -9.96 26.54
C ALA A 269 -1.88 -11.34 26.00
#